data_20a9c623c7b415d387270c1025ff6b0b
#
_entry.id   20a9c623c7b415d387270c1025ff6b0b
#
_cell.length_a   1.000
_cell.length_b   1.000
_cell.length_c   1.000
_cell.angle_alpha   90.00
_cell.angle_beta   90.00
_cell.angle_gamma   90.00
#
_symmetry.space_group_name_H-M   'P 1'
#
loop_
_entity.id
_entity.type
_entity.pdbx_description
1 polymer ?
#
loop_
_entity_poly.entity_id
_entity_poly.type
_entity_poly.pdbx_seq_one_letter_code
_entity_poly.pdbx_strand_id
1 'polypeptide(L)'
;MNVLSLFDGMSCGRIALDKAGIVVDKYYASEIDKYAIKVAKANYPNTIHLGDVREIQAASLGSIDLLIGGSPCQGFSFAGKRLNFDDPRSQLFFEYVRLLKELKPTYFLLENVRMTKECEAVITDILGVEPVAINSNLVSAQNRYRLYWTNIPFDVPTDKGIMLKDILEDGIVDRHKAHCIDANYFKGGNLKSYFEKHRRQLVFSEDGLCHVGDADLSGHAYLKRVYHADGKAPTLCASRGGNQEPKVYLQPHSWRKLTPLECERLQTVPEGYTNHVSNTQRYRMLGNGWTVDVVSHIFKSIHECNSLQEVA
;
A
#
# COMPACT_ATOMS: atom_id res chain seq x y z
N MET A 1 8.23 -15.42 -20.49
CA MET A 1 9.10 -14.37 -19.93
C MET A 1 9.76 -14.85 -18.65
N ASN A 2 11.08 -14.69 -18.51
CA ASN A 2 11.81 -14.97 -17.27
C ASN A 2 11.93 -13.70 -16.44
N VAL A 3 11.50 -13.73 -15.20
CA VAL A 3 11.40 -12.55 -14.32
C VAL A 3 12.27 -12.73 -13.09
N LEU A 4 13.03 -11.70 -12.73
CA LEU A 4 13.70 -11.60 -11.44
C LEU A 4 13.07 -10.48 -10.61
N SER A 5 12.49 -10.85 -9.47
CA SER A 5 11.91 -9.91 -8.51
C SER A 5 12.79 -9.80 -7.28
N LEU A 6 13.29 -8.61 -7.01
CA LEU A 6 14.12 -8.30 -5.84
C LEU A 6 13.27 -7.60 -4.77
N PHE A 7 13.48 -7.98 -3.51
CA PHE A 7 12.65 -7.50 -2.38
C PHE A 7 11.17 -7.84 -2.61
N ASP A 8 10.93 -9.05 -3.09
CA ASP A 8 9.68 -9.52 -3.69
C ASP A 8 8.45 -9.38 -2.76
N GLY A 9 8.68 -9.39 -1.45
CA GLY A 9 7.61 -9.35 -0.47
C GLY A 9 6.68 -10.55 -0.64
N MET A 10 5.38 -10.27 -0.76
CA MET A 10 4.35 -11.28 -0.99
C MET A 10 4.05 -11.53 -2.47
N SER A 11 4.99 -11.21 -3.38
CA SER A 11 4.90 -11.39 -4.83
C SER A 11 3.86 -10.49 -5.53
N CYS A 12 3.76 -9.21 -5.12
CA CYS A 12 2.89 -8.24 -5.80
C CYS A 12 3.23 -8.10 -7.29
N GLY A 13 4.52 -8.21 -7.66
CA GLY A 13 4.96 -8.18 -9.05
C GLY A 13 4.41 -9.35 -9.86
N ARG A 14 4.34 -10.55 -9.28
CA ARG A 14 3.76 -11.72 -9.94
C ARG A 14 2.26 -11.55 -10.18
N ILE A 15 1.52 -11.07 -9.17
CA ILE A 15 0.09 -10.76 -9.33
C ILE A 15 -0.12 -9.72 -10.44
N ALA A 16 0.75 -8.70 -10.51
CA ALA A 16 0.66 -7.66 -11.53
C ALA A 16 0.89 -8.19 -12.95
N LEU A 17 1.84 -9.12 -13.12
CA LEU A 17 2.09 -9.80 -14.40
C LEU A 17 0.89 -10.64 -14.84
N ASP A 18 0.31 -11.43 -13.93
CA ASP A 18 -0.89 -12.23 -14.22
C ASP A 18 -2.07 -11.33 -14.61
N LYS A 19 -2.30 -10.23 -13.88
CA LYS A 19 -3.34 -9.23 -14.23
C LYS A 19 -3.06 -8.51 -15.55
N ALA A 20 -1.80 -8.36 -15.94
CA ALA A 20 -1.43 -7.80 -17.24
C ALA A 20 -1.54 -8.81 -18.39
N GLY A 21 -1.80 -10.08 -18.11
CA GLY A 21 -1.86 -11.17 -19.10
C GLY A 21 -0.49 -11.65 -19.58
N ILE A 22 0.58 -11.35 -18.85
CA ILE A 22 1.95 -11.73 -19.23
C ILE A 22 2.23 -13.16 -18.79
N VAL A 23 2.57 -14.03 -19.74
CA VAL A 23 2.99 -15.40 -19.47
C VAL A 23 4.40 -15.40 -18.88
N VAL A 24 4.53 -15.95 -17.67
CA VAL A 24 5.79 -16.04 -16.95
C VAL A 24 6.27 -17.50 -16.96
N ASP A 25 7.42 -17.75 -17.61
CA ASP A 25 8.03 -19.08 -17.70
C ASP A 25 8.77 -19.43 -16.40
N LYS A 26 9.59 -18.50 -15.91
CA LYS A 26 10.30 -18.61 -14.64
C LYS A 26 10.17 -17.33 -13.83
N TYR A 27 9.83 -17.47 -12.58
CA TYR A 27 9.78 -16.36 -11.63
C TYR A 27 10.78 -16.62 -10.50
N TYR A 28 11.82 -15.80 -10.47
CA TYR A 28 12.85 -15.81 -9.42
C TYR A 28 12.51 -14.70 -8.42
N ALA A 29 12.47 -15.02 -7.13
CA ALA A 29 12.13 -14.10 -6.06
C ALA A 29 13.23 -14.03 -5.00
N SER A 30 13.78 -12.85 -4.79
CA SER A 30 14.66 -12.55 -3.65
C SER A 30 13.87 -11.89 -2.54
N GLU A 31 13.72 -12.58 -1.42
CA GLU A 31 13.04 -12.13 -0.21
C GLU A 31 13.59 -12.90 1.00
N ILE A 32 13.66 -12.24 2.16
CA ILE A 32 14.16 -12.83 3.41
C ILE A 32 13.08 -12.93 4.51
N ASP A 33 11.96 -12.20 4.37
CA ASP A 33 10.85 -12.29 5.32
C ASP A 33 10.11 -13.62 5.14
N LYS A 34 10.26 -14.51 6.13
CA LYS A 34 9.65 -15.85 6.12
C LYS A 34 8.13 -15.84 5.99
N TYR A 35 7.45 -14.78 6.44
CA TYR A 35 5.99 -14.68 6.34
C TYR A 35 5.55 -14.26 4.94
N ALA A 36 6.28 -13.34 4.33
CA ALA A 36 6.08 -12.94 2.94
C ALA A 36 6.33 -14.15 2.00
N ILE A 37 7.46 -14.86 2.18
CA ILE A 37 7.78 -16.09 1.45
C ILE A 37 6.69 -17.15 1.64
N LYS A 38 6.14 -17.30 2.85
CA LYS A 38 5.05 -18.27 3.10
C LYS A 38 3.81 -17.94 2.29
N VAL A 39 3.42 -16.68 2.20
CA VAL A 39 2.26 -16.23 1.40
C VAL A 39 2.55 -16.41 -0.08
N ALA A 40 3.73 -15.98 -0.55
CA ALA A 40 4.15 -16.16 -1.94
C ALA A 40 4.12 -17.63 -2.37
N LYS A 41 4.69 -18.54 -1.58
CA LYS A 41 4.69 -20.00 -1.86
C LYS A 41 3.29 -20.61 -1.87
N ALA A 42 2.39 -20.15 -1.02
CA ALA A 42 1.03 -20.67 -0.96
C ALA A 42 0.23 -20.32 -2.23
N ASN A 43 0.46 -19.14 -2.80
CA ASN A 43 -0.23 -18.67 -4.00
C ASN A 43 0.51 -19.03 -5.30
N TYR A 44 1.85 -19.05 -5.27
CA TYR A 44 2.72 -19.34 -6.42
C TYR A 44 3.77 -20.38 -6.07
N PRO A 45 3.40 -21.68 -5.99
CA PRO A 45 4.30 -22.76 -5.56
C PRO A 45 5.50 -22.97 -6.49
N ASN A 46 5.40 -22.53 -7.75
CA ASN A 46 6.47 -22.66 -8.75
C ASN A 46 7.50 -21.50 -8.69
N THR A 47 7.37 -20.55 -7.75
CA THR A 47 8.35 -19.48 -7.55
C THR A 47 9.70 -20.05 -7.09
N ILE A 48 10.77 -19.62 -7.74
CA ILE A 48 12.14 -19.99 -7.38
C ILE A 48 12.67 -18.96 -6.38
N HIS A 49 12.72 -19.33 -5.10
CA HIS A 49 13.17 -18.43 -4.05
C HIS A 49 14.70 -18.43 -3.93
N LEU A 50 15.32 -17.26 -4.05
CA LEU A 50 16.76 -17.04 -4.05
C LEU A 50 17.33 -16.57 -2.70
N GLY A 51 16.46 -16.20 -1.74
CA GLY A 51 16.90 -15.69 -0.44
C GLY A 51 17.40 -14.25 -0.50
N ASP A 52 18.57 -13.99 0.09
CA ASP A 52 19.15 -12.65 0.19
C ASP A 52 19.68 -12.17 -1.16
N VAL A 53 19.34 -10.95 -1.54
CA VAL A 53 19.76 -10.33 -2.81
C VAL A 53 21.29 -10.25 -2.96
N ARG A 54 22.01 -10.14 -1.85
CA ARG A 54 23.47 -10.05 -1.81
C ARG A 54 24.16 -11.35 -2.23
N GLU A 55 23.46 -12.47 -2.12
CA GLU A 55 23.98 -13.80 -2.43
C GLU A 55 23.69 -14.24 -3.89
N ILE A 56 22.90 -13.44 -4.63
CA ILE A 56 22.53 -13.78 -5.99
C ILE A 56 23.72 -13.65 -6.95
N GLN A 57 24.01 -14.74 -7.64
CA GLN A 57 24.99 -14.83 -8.72
C GLN A 57 24.24 -14.73 -10.05
N ALA A 58 24.39 -13.65 -10.80
CA ALA A 58 23.70 -13.43 -12.07
C ALA A 58 23.93 -14.56 -13.08
N ALA A 59 25.15 -15.10 -13.14
CA ALA A 59 25.51 -16.18 -14.04
C ALA A 59 24.72 -17.49 -13.82
N SER A 60 24.10 -17.67 -12.64
CA SER A 60 23.30 -18.86 -12.33
C SER A 60 21.85 -18.77 -12.80
N LEU A 61 21.37 -17.58 -13.20
CA LEU A 61 19.95 -17.34 -13.52
C LEU A 61 19.59 -17.56 -15.00
N GLY A 62 20.58 -17.56 -15.89
CA GLY A 62 20.36 -17.52 -17.32
C GLY A 62 19.83 -16.17 -17.80
N SER A 63 19.14 -16.16 -18.93
CA SER A 63 18.55 -14.92 -19.46
C SER A 63 17.35 -14.49 -18.61
N ILE A 64 17.36 -13.23 -18.20
CA ILE A 64 16.25 -12.55 -17.53
C ILE A 64 15.70 -11.48 -18.46
N ASP A 65 14.40 -11.52 -18.71
CA ASP A 65 13.72 -10.59 -19.62
C ASP A 65 13.25 -9.34 -18.85
N LEU A 66 12.85 -9.49 -17.57
CA LEU A 66 12.34 -8.40 -16.74
C LEU A 66 12.94 -8.48 -15.32
N LEU A 67 13.55 -7.37 -14.90
CA LEU A 67 14.00 -7.16 -13.51
C LEU A 67 13.07 -6.18 -12.81
N ILE A 68 12.47 -6.58 -11.70
CA ILE A 68 11.59 -5.74 -10.88
C ILE A 68 12.08 -5.66 -9.44
N GLY A 69 11.77 -4.56 -8.75
CA GLY A 69 12.11 -4.45 -7.34
C GLY A 69 11.63 -3.15 -6.70
N GLY A 70 11.54 -3.19 -5.37
CA GLY A 70 11.27 -2.02 -4.52
C GLY A 70 12.26 -2.00 -3.37
N SER A 71 13.43 -1.39 -3.56
CA SER A 71 14.48 -1.39 -2.54
C SER A 71 14.03 -0.64 -1.28
N PRO A 72 14.43 -1.09 -0.07
CA PRO A 72 14.16 -0.35 1.16
C PRO A 72 14.67 1.09 1.10
N CYS A 73 13.77 2.07 1.35
CA CYS A 73 14.08 3.50 1.23
C CYS A 73 14.75 4.13 2.46
N GLN A 74 14.93 3.38 3.54
CA GLN A 74 15.31 3.93 4.85
C GLN A 74 16.72 4.57 4.89
N GLY A 75 17.56 4.34 3.90
CA GLY A 75 18.88 4.99 3.75
C GLY A 75 18.84 6.32 2.99
N PHE A 76 17.77 6.59 2.23
CA PHE A 76 17.64 7.79 1.39
C PHE A 76 16.89 8.95 2.05
N SER A 77 16.25 8.73 3.21
CA SER A 77 15.25 9.64 3.79
C SER A 77 15.80 10.62 4.83
N PHE A 78 17.11 10.72 5.07
CA PHE A 78 17.61 11.60 6.13
C PHE A 78 18.38 12.81 5.61
N ALA A 79 17.84 13.95 6.02
CA ALA A 79 18.30 15.30 5.83
C ALA A 79 19.82 15.48 5.88
N GLY A 80 20.39 16.07 4.82
CA GLY A 80 21.62 16.86 4.91
C GLY A 80 22.95 16.14 4.92
N LYS A 81 23.01 14.83 4.81
CA LYS A 81 24.25 14.08 4.57
C LYS A 81 24.15 13.30 3.27
N ARG A 82 25.11 13.54 2.38
CA ARG A 82 25.32 12.83 1.10
C ARG A 82 24.96 11.36 1.25
N LEU A 83 24.40 10.75 0.18
CA LEU A 83 24.23 9.29 0.07
C LEU A 83 25.42 8.64 0.77
N ASN A 84 25.17 8.13 1.97
CA ASN A 84 26.23 7.43 2.67
C ASN A 84 26.28 6.04 2.04
N PHE A 85 27.20 5.84 1.12
CA PHE A 85 27.47 4.55 0.48
C PHE A 85 27.77 3.45 1.51
N ASP A 86 28.11 3.83 2.73
CA ASP A 86 28.38 2.93 3.86
C ASP A 86 27.12 2.58 4.68
N ASP A 87 25.94 3.19 4.40
CA ASP A 87 24.71 2.80 5.08
C ASP A 87 24.23 1.44 4.50
N PRO A 88 24.12 0.37 5.33
CA PRO A 88 23.70 -0.96 4.88
C PRO A 88 22.38 -0.98 4.11
N ARG A 89 21.54 0.04 4.31
CA ARG A 89 20.24 0.17 3.66
C ARG A 89 20.33 0.74 2.26
N SER A 90 21.32 1.61 2.01
CA SER A 90 21.65 2.10 0.66
C SER A 90 22.30 1.00 -0.16
N GLN A 91 23.05 0.08 0.46
CA GLN A 91 23.71 -1.04 -0.20
C GLN A 91 22.69 -1.94 -0.96
N LEU A 92 21.47 -2.09 -0.44
CA LEU A 92 20.44 -2.91 -1.09
C LEU A 92 19.99 -2.34 -2.45
N PHE A 93 19.94 -1.02 -2.60
CA PHE A 93 19.71 -0.40 -3.91
C PHE A 93 20.85 -0.72 -4.89
N PHE A 94 22.11 -0.71 -4.43
CA PHE A 94 23.25 -1.05 -5.29
C PHE A 94 23.28 -2.53 -5.69
N GLU A 95 22.67 -3.44 -4.91
CA GLU A 95 22.47 -4.83 -5.34
C GLU A 95 21.48 -4.91 -6.52
N TYR A 96 20.41 -4.10 -6.49
CA TYR A 96 19.52 -3.98 -7.65
C TYR A 96 20.29 -3.48 -8.88
N VAL A 97 21.10 -2.43 -8.73
CA VAL A 97 21.92 -1.86 -9.82
C VAL A 97 22.95 -2.87 -10.33
N ARG A 98 23.61 -3.62 -9.44
CA ARG A 98 24.56 -4.67 -9.80
C ARG A 98 23.91 -5.70 -10.71
N LEU A 99 22.77 -6.25 -10.27
CA LEU A 99 22.03 -7.26 -11.04
C LEU A 99 21.47 -6.70 -12.36
N LEU A 100 21.01 -5.44 -12.38
CA LEU A 100 20.59 -4.77 -13.61
C LEU A 100 21.73 -4.69 -14.64
N LYS A 101 22.95 -4.34 -14.20
CA LYS A 101 24.14 -4.24 -15.07
C LYS A 101 24.65 -5.59 -15.52
N GLU A 102 24.63 -6.61 -14.66
CA GLU A 102 25.12 -7.95 -14.95
C GLU A 102 24.17 -8.73 -15.89
N LEU A 103 22.86 -8.66 -15.62
CA LEU A 103 21.83 -9.41 -16.36
C LEU A 103 21.39 -8.73 -17.66
N LYS A 104 21.42 -7.41 -17.72
CA LYS A 104 20.98 -6.59 -18.85
C LYS A 104 19.59 -7.02 -19.39
N PRO A 105 18.57 -7.06 -18.54
CA PRO A 105 17.24 -7.48 -18.94
C PRO A 105 16.65 -6.52 -19.98
N THR A 106 15.73 -7.02 -20.82
CA THR A 106 15.02 -6.18 -21.80
C THR A 106 14.24 -5.07 -21.12
N TYR A 107 13.59 -5.39 -20.01
CA TYR A 107 12.79 -4.46 -19.22
C TYR A 107 13.23 -4.43 -17.76
N PHE A 108 13.07 -3.28 -17.13
CA PHE A 108 13.23 -3.16 -15.69
C PHE A 108 12.19 -2.23 -15.08
N LEU A 109 11.88 -2.43 -13.79
CA LEU A 109 11.05 -1.56 -12.98
C LEU A 109 11.63 -1.45 -11.58
N LEU A 110 11.96 -0.24 -11.14
CA LEU A 110 12.24 0.07 -9.74
C LEU A 110 11.12 0.93 -9.19
N GLU A 111 10.49 0.50 -8.09
CA GLU A 111 9.53 1.28 -7.33
C GLU A 111 10.17 1.82 -6.06
N ASN A 112 9.83 3.07 -5.67
CA ASN A 112 10.20 3.59 -4.36
C ASN A 112 9.21 4.64 -3.86
N VAL A 113 9.32 4.97 -2.57
CA VAL A 113 8.57 6.06 -1.95
C VAL A 113 9.07 7.41 -2.44
N ARG A 114 8.26 8.45 -2.22
CA ARG A 114 8.69 9.84 -2.40
C ARG A 114 9.89 10.14 -1.51
N MET A 115 10.90 10.75 -2.06
CA MET A 115 12.18 11.09 -1.41
C MET A 115 12.59 12.52 -1.71
N THR A 116 13.76 12.96 -1.21
CA THR A 116 14.30 14.28 -1.56
C THR A 116 14.74 14.32 -3.02
N LYS A 117 14.76 15.51 -3.62
CA LYS A 117 15.14 15.68 -5.03
C LYS A 117 16.57 15.22 -5.31
N GLU A 118 17.47 15.41 -4.35
CA GLU A 118 18.86 14.97 -4.45
C GLU A 118 18.96 13.43 -4.54
N CYS A 119 18.19 12.72 -3.70
CA CYS A 119 18.15 11.25 -3.75
C CYS A 119 17.48 10.72 -5.03
N GLU A 120 16.42 11.39 -5.48
CA GLU A 120 15.72 11.07 -6.74
C GLU A 120 16.67 11.24 -7.93
N ALA A 121 17.43 12.35 -7.98
CA ALA A 121 18.42 12.63 -9.03
C ALA A 121 19.51 11.55 -9.10
N VAL A 122 20.02 11.09 -7.95
CA VAL A 122 21.07 10.05 -7.95
C VAL A 122 20.54 8.72 -8.50
N ILE A 123 19.32 8.32 -8.14
CA ILE A 123 18.72 7.10 -8.70
C ILE A 123 18.51 7.27 -10.21
N THR A 124 18.01 8.41 -10.63
CA THR A 124 17.81 8.79 -12.04
C THR A 124 19.11 8.72 -12.84
N ASP A 125 20.18 9.32 -12.34
CA ASP A 125 21.49 9.31 -13.01
C ASP A 125 22.05 7.88 -13.15
N ILE A 126 21.86 7.03 -12.13
CA ILE A 126 22.34 5.65 -12.16
C ILE A 126 21.53 4.77 -13.12
N LEU A 127 20.20 4.94 -13.15
CA LEU A 127 19.30 4.13 -13.97
C LEU A 127 19.15 4.69 -15.41
N GLY A 128 19.49 5.96 -15.63
CA GLY A 128 19.41 6.62 -16.94
C GLY A 128 17.98 6.90 -17.42
N VAL A 129 16.99 6.88 -16.53
CA VAL A 129 15.58 7.17 -16.84
C VAL A 129 14.96 8.01 -15.75
N GLU A 130 14.08 8.94 -16.12
CA GLU A 130 13.32 9.75 -15.17
C GLU A 130 12.19 8.93 -14.51
N PRO A 131 11.89 9.16 -13.21
CA PRO A 131 10.79 8.48 -12.57
C PRO A 131 9.44 9.08 -12.98
N VAL A 132 8.45 8.21 -13.13
CA VAL A 132 7.05 8.63 -13.23
C VAL A 132 6.42 8.52 -11.83
N ALA A 133 5.88 9.64 -11.34
CA ALA A 133 5.18 9.69 -10.07
C ALA A 133 3.70 9.32 -10.24
N ILE A 134 3.25 8.27 -9.55
CA ILE A 134 1.85 7.84 -9.61
C ILE A 134 1.25 7.82 -8.20
N ASN A 135 0.05 8.39 -8.06
CA ASN A 135 -0.77 8.18 -6.87
C ASN A 135 -1.73 7.01 -7.13
N SER A 136 -1.69 6.00 -6.26
CA SER A 136 -2.57 4.84 -6.37
C SER A 136 -4.07 5.17 -6.31
N ASN A 137 -4.45 6.40 -5.89
CA ASN A 137 -5.85 6.82 -5.88
C ASN A 137 -6.53 6.81 -7.26
N LEU A 138 -5.76 6.78 -8.32
CA LEU A 138 -6.27 6.62 -9.69
C LEU A 138 -6.88 5.22 -9.93
N VAL A 139 -6.35 4.19 -9.27
CA VAL A 139 -6.75 2.79 -9.49
C VAL A 139 -7.19 2.06 -8.20
N SER A 140 -7.21 2.76 -7.07
CA SER A 140 -7.54 2.23 -5.75
C SER A 140 -8.21 3.29 -4.88
N ALA A 141 -8.74 2.88 -3.73
CA ALA A 141 -9.36 3.77 -2.75
C ALA A 141 -8.35 4.38 -1.75
N GLN A 142 -7.04 4.44 -2.04
CA GLN A 142 -6.04 5.03 -1.15
C GLN A 142 -5.16 6.08 -1.81
N ASN A 143 -4.73 7.08 -1.05
CA ASN A 143 -3.67 8.00 -1.43
C ASN A 143 -2.31 7.38 -1.13
N ARG A 144 -1.61 6.90 -2.16
CA ARG A 144 -0.29 6.27 -2.04
C ARG A 144 0.59 6.72 -3.20
N TYR A 145 1.39 7.74 -2.97
CA TYR A 145 2.36 8.25 -3.94
C TYR A 145 3.60 7.38 -4.00
N ARG A 146 3.98 6.98 -5.22
CA ARG A 146 5.20 6.22 -5.51
C ARG A 146 5.88 6.74 -6.75
N LEU A 147 7.19 6.52 -6.81
CA LEU A 147 8.05 6.81 -7.95
C LEU A 147 8.39 5.48 -8.64
N TYR A 148 8.31 5.48 -9.96
CA TYR A 148 8.57 4.31 -10.80
C TYR A 148 9.62 4.67 -11.84
N TRP A 149 10.82 4.09 -11.73
CA TRP A 149 11.87 4.17 -12.74
C TRP A 149 11.79 2.92 -13.61
N THR A 150 11.57 3.08 -14.90
CA THR A 150 11.45 1.96 -15.84
C THR A 150 11.76 2.41 -17.25
N ASN A 151 12.20 1.48 -18.09
CA ASN A 151 12.32 1.67 -19.55
C ASN A 151 11.09 1.16 -20.32
N ILE A 152 10.05 0.68 -19.63
CA ILE A 152 8.78 0.34 -20.23
C ILE A 152 8.03 1.64 -20.51
N PRO A 153 7.68 1.97 -21.77
CA PRO A 153 6.88 3.16 -22.07
C PRO A 153 5.44 2.94 -21.63
N PHE A 154 4.87 3.88 -20.87
CA PHE A 154 3.48 3.82 -20.42
C PHE A 154 2.93 5.21 -20.10
N ASP A 155 1.62 5.36 -20.20
CA ASP A 155 0.91 6.55 -19.74
C ASP A 155 0.42 6.39 -18.31
N VAL A 156 0.24 7.52 -17.60
CA VAL A 156 -0.34 7.50 -16.25
C VAL A 156 -1.77 6.94 -16.31
N PRO A 157 -2.16 6.00 -15.42
CA PRO A 157 -3.48 5.41 -15.46
C PRO A 157 -4.60 6.46 -15.24
N THR A 158 -5.73 6.27 -15.90
CA THR A 158 -6.92 7.08 -15.69
C THR A 158 -7.57 6.78 -14.36
N ASP A 159 -8.25 7.77 -13.76
CA ASP A 159 -8.97 7.57 -12.49
C ASP A 159 -10.19 6.66 -12.69
N LYS A 160 -10.17 5.53 -11.98
CA LYS A 160 -11.28 4.56 -11.96
C LYS A 160 -12.44 4.96 -11.04
N GLY A 161 -12.32 6.06 -10.31
CA GLY A 161 -13.37 6.57 -9.41
C GLY A 161 -13.63 5.71 -8.16
N ILE A 162 -12.78 4.76 -7.80
CA ILE A 162 -12.98 3.84 -6.66
C ILE A 162 -12.92 4.63 -5.37
N MET A 163 -13.99 4.63 -4.58
CA MET A 163 -14.08 5.34 -3.30
C MET A 163 -13.79 4.43 -2.12
N LEU A 164 -13.39 5.02 -0.99
CA LEU A 164 -13.08 4.25 0.23
C LEU A 164 -14.30 3.47 0.73
N LYS A 165 -15.50 4.03 0.65
CA LYS A 165 -16.75 3.34 1.01
C LYS A 165 -17.00 2.07 0.21
N ASP A 166 -16.51 2.00 -1.03
CA ASP A 166 -16.77 0.88 -1.95
C ASP A 166 -15.97 -0.38 -1.60
N ILE A 167 -14.94 -0.24 -0.75
CA ILE A 167 -14.06 -1.35 -0.35
C ILE A 167 -14.33 -1.87 1.06
N LEU A 168 -15.23 -1.21 1.81
CA LEU A 168 -15.53 -1.60 3.19
C LEU A 168 -16.34 -2.89 3.27
N GLU A 169 -16.14 -3.66 4.33
CA GLU A 169 -17.01 -4.78 4.71
C GLU A 169 -18.25 -4.27 5.47
N ASP A 170 -18.06 -3.24 6.32
CA ASP A 170 -19.11 -2.57 7.09
C ASP A 170 -18.65 -1.17 7.55
N GLY A 171 -19.59 -0.39 8.11
CA GLY A 171 -19.30 0.92 8.69
C GLY A 171 -19.21 2.05 7.66
N ILE A 172 -18.90 3.24 8.17
CA ILE A 172 -18.79 4.47 7.39
C ILE A 172 -17.41 5.10 7.51
N VAL A 173 -17.09 5.97 6.56
CA VAL A 173 -15.82 6.70 6.52
C VAL A 173 -16.07 8.19 6.23
N ASP A 174 -15.17 9.03 6.75
CA ASP A 174 -15.24 10.48 6.65
C ASP A 174 -14.58 11.07 5.38
N ARG A 175 -14.06 10.20 4.50
CA ARG A 175 -13.31 10.63 3.31
C ARG A 175 -13.45 9.69 2.13
N HIS A 176 -13.19 10.20 0.94
CA HIS A 176 -13.32 9.45 -0.32
C HIS A 176 -12.16 8.48 -0.57
N LYS A 177 -10.97 8.80 -0.13
CA LYS A 177 -9.76 7.98 -0.32
C LYS A 177 -9.05 7.81 1.03
N ALA A 178 -8.65 6.58 1.36
CA ALA A 178 -7.92 6.27 2.58
C ALA A 178 -6.56 6.98 2.65
N HIS A 179 -6.07 7.17 3.86
CA HIS A 179 -4.65 7.41 4.08
C HIS A 179 -3.84 6.19 3.63
N CYS A 180 -2.60 6.42 3.19
CA CYS A 180 -1.68 5.34 2.84
C CYS A 180 -1.55 4.33 3.98
N ILE A 181 -1.82 3.06 3.72
CA ILE A 181 -1.51 2.01 4.68
C ILE A 181 0.01 1.79 4.74
N ASP A 182 0.53 1.66 5.95
CA ASP A 182 1.96 1.43 6.21
C ASP A 182 2.18 0.08 6.91
N ALA A 183 3.44 -0.37 6.98
CA ALA A 183 3.82 -1.63 7.63
C ALA A 183 3.45 -1.70 9.13
N ASN A 184 3.20 -0.55 9.76
CA ASN A 184 2.80 -0.44 11.17
C ASN A 184 1.27 -0.37 11.35
N TYR A 185 0.48 -0.55 10.30
CA TYR A 185 -0.97 -0.46 10.38
C TYR A 185 -1.59 -1.45 11.39
N PHE A 186 -0.92 -2.59 11.62
CA PHE A 186 -1.32 -3.58 12.62
C PHE A 186 -1.43 -3.01 14.05
N LYS A 187 -0.67 -1.95 14.38
CA LYS A 187 -0.72 -1.28 15.69
C LYS A 187 -2.05 -0.56 15.93
N GLY A 188 -2.91 -0.47 14.90
CA GLY A 188 -4.14 0.30 14.95
C GLY A 188 -3.89 1.80 14.97
N GLY A 189 -4.97 2.56 15.01
CA GLY A 189 -4.98 4.00 15.16
C GLY A 189 -5.55 4.43 16.50
N ASN A 190 -5.56 5.72 16.73
CA ASN A 190 -6.37 6.40 17.72
C ASN A 190 -6.90 7.69 17.12
N LEU A 191 -7.99 8.21 17.63
CA LEU A 191 -8.68 9.39 17.10
C LEU A 191 -7.75 10.60 16.99
N LYS A 192 -6.92 10.85 18.01
CA LYS A 192 -5.97 11.98 17.99
C LYS A 192 -4.97 11.85 16.83
N SER A 193 -4.37 10.68 16.65
CA SER A 193 -3.43 10.44 15.55
C SER A 193 -4.11 10.49 14.20
N TYR A 194 -5.35 10.04 14.10
CA TYR A 194 -6.14 10.04 12.89
C TYR A 194 -6.45 11.46 12.40
N PHE A 195 -7.00 12.31 13.29
CA PHE A 195 -7.38 13.67 12.92
C PHE A 195 -6.20 14.64 12.82
N GLU A 196 -5.21 14.55 13.72
CA GLU A 196 -4.09 15.49 13.75
C GLU A 196 -2.94 15.12 12.81
N LYS A 197 -2.67 13.81 12.62
CA LYS A 197 -1.51 13.32 11.84
C LYS A 197 -1.88 12.71 10.51
N HIS A 198 -3.16 12.63 10.19
CA HIS A 198 -3.66 12.06 8.94
C HIS A 198 -3.08 10.69 8.63
N ARG A 199 -3.07 9.80 9.63
CA ARG A 199 -2.49 8.45 9.54
C ARG A 199 -3.46 7.39 9.99
N ARG A 200 -3.32 6.19 9.41
CA ARG A 200 -4.02 4.98 9.87
C ARG A 200 -5.51 5.12 9.80
N GLN A 201 -6.03 4.99 8.59
CA GLN A 201 -7.46 5.08 8.29
C GLN A 201 -8.30 4.34 9.35
N LEU A 202 -9.35 5.00 9.81
CA LEU A 202 -10.36 4.44 10.70
C LEU A 202 -11.68 4.29 9.95
N VAL A 203 -12.47 3.31 10.37
CA VAL A 203 -13.85 3.07 9.96
C VAL A 203 -14.73 3.26 11.20
N PHE A 204 -15.81 3.97 11.05
CA PHE A 204 -16.73 4.32 12.14
C PHE A 204 -17.99 3.46 12.03
N SER A 205 -18.66 3.22 13.16
CA SER A 205 -19.95 2.52 13.15
C SER A 205 -21.07 3.41 12.62
N GLU A 206 -22.06 2.78 11.98
CA GLU A 206 -23.28 3.44 11.50
C GLU A 206 -24.32 3.63 12.62
N ASP A 207 -23.95 3.56 13.88
CA ASP A 207 -24.89 3.58 14.98
C ASP A 207 -25.79 4.82 14.92
N GLY A 208 -27.09 4.54 14.79
CA GLY A 208 -28.15 5.53 14.90
C GLY A 208 -28.20 6.16 16.29
N LEU A 209 -29.34 6.74 16.67
CA LEU A 209 -29.54 7.38 17.97
C LEU A 209 -29.20 6.40 19.10
N CYS A 210 -27.99 6.45 19.61
CA CYS A 210 -27.52 5.58 20.68
C CYS A 210 -27.38 6.42 21.96
N HIS A 211 -27.98 5.95 23.04
CA HIS A 211 -27.69 6.44 24.37
C HIS A 211 -26.29 5.98 24.74
N VAL A 212 -25.35 6.89 24.80
CA VAL A 212 -23.94 6.60 24.98
C VAL A 212 -23.46 6.69 26.41
N GLY A 213 -24.30 7.20 27.26
CA GLY A 213 -24.01 7.36 28.69
C GLY A 213 -24.80 8.50 29.29
N ASP A 214 -24.60 8.71 30.55
CA ASP A 214 -25.19 9.81 31.32
C ASP A 214 -24.12 10.82 31.65
N ALA A 215 -24.43 12.10 31.44
CA ALA A 215 -23.59 13.18 31.92
C ALA A 215 -23.64 13.26 33.45
N ASP A 216 -22.52 13.58 34.09
CA ASP A 216 -22.46 13.82 35.54
C ASP A 216 -23.14 15.15 35.91
N LEU A 217 -24.44 15.08 35.99
CA LEU A 217 -25.31 16.25 36.27
C LEU A 217 -26.34 15.88 37.33
N SER A 218 -26.78 16.85 38.10
CA SER A 218 -27.92 16.69 39.00
C SER A 218 -29.24 16.69 38.21
N GLY A 219 -30.24 15.91 38.67
CA GLY A 219 -31.57 15.92 38.09
C GLY A 219 -32.06 14.51 37.67
N HIS A 220 -33.18 14.46 36.96
CA HIS A 220 -33.79 13.21 36.49
C HIS A 220 -32.94 12.51 35.42
N ALA A 221 -33.01 11.18 35.34
CA ALA A 221 -32.21 10.37 34.44
C ALA A 221 -32.31 10.79 32.96
N TYR A 222 -33.51 11.20 32.48
CA TYR A 222 -33.65 11.67 31.09
C TYR A 222 -32.87 12.95 30.75
N LEU A 223 -32.60 13.81 31.74
CA LEU A 223 -31.81 15.03 31.56
C LEU A 223 -30.31 14.78 31.44
N LYS A 224 -29.86 13.61 31.89
CA LYS A 224 -28.47 13.20 31.88
C LYS A 224 -28.06 12.53 30.57
N ARG A 225 -29.00 12.05 29.79
CA ARG A 225 -28.74 11.27 28.58
C ARG A 225 -27.94 12.04 27.55
N VAL A 226 -26.87 11.45 27.06
CA VAL A 226 -26.01 11.95 25.99
C VAL A 226 -26.27 11.11 24.73
N TYR A 227 -26.46 11.74 23.60
CA TYR A 227 -26.79 11.10 22.33
C TYR A 227 -25.68 11.25 21.33
N HIS A 228 -25.58 10.30 20.39
CA HIS A 228 -24.64 10.35 19.28
C HIS A 228 -25.05 11.43 18.27
N ALA A 229 -24.05 12.11 17.66
CA ALA A 229 -24.30 13.23 16.75
C ALA A 229 -25.02 12.82 15.45
N ASP A 230 -24.82 11.57 15.00
CA ASP A 230 -25.37 11.05 13.75
C ASP A 230 -26.80 10.48 13.91
N GLY A 231 -27.34 10.51 15.14
CA GLY A 231 -28.69 10.03 15.44
C GLY A 231 -29.77 11.12 15.29
N LYS A 232 -31.04 10.70 15.33
CA LYS A 232 -32.17 11.64 15.39
C LYS A 232 -32.21 12.33 16.76
N ALA A 233 -32.34 13.65 16.78
CA ALA A 233 -32.47 14.39 18.03
C ALA A 233 -33.73 13.98 18.81
N PRO A 234 -33.68 13.91 20.14
CA PRO A 234 -34.90 13.79 20.96
C PRO A 234 -35.78 15.03 20.78
N THR A 235 -37.05 14.91 21.17
CA THR A 235 -37.98 16.01 21.12
C THR A 235 -37.43 17.22 21.89
N LEU A 236 -37.33 18.38 21.21
CA LEU A 236 -36.94 19.63 21.82
C LEU A 236 -38.10 20.15 22.71
N CYS A 237 -37.81 20.28 23.97
CA CYS A 237 -38.74 20.92 24.92
C CYS A 237 -38.43 22.40 25.05
N ALA A 238 -39.44 23.23 25.43
CA ALA A 238 -39.22 24.60 25.78
C ALA A 238 -38.33 24.68 27.03
N SER A 239 -37.03 24.91 26.82
CA SER A 239 -36.04 24.94 27.93
C SER A 239 -36.29 26.18 28.79
N ARG A 240 -36.44 25.97 30.10
CA ARG A 240 -36.49 27.04 31.12
C ARG A 240 -35.27 26.95 32.04
N GLY A 241 -34.18 26.36 31.61
CA GLY A 241 -33.00 26.02 32.41
C GLY A 241 -33.06 24.61 33.04
N GLY A 242 -32.16 24.27 33.93
CA GLY A 242 -32.14 22.95 34.61
C GLY A 242 -31.61 21.79 33.76
N ASN A 243 -30.68 22.04 32.86
CA ASN A 243 -30.02 21.00 32.00
C ASN A 243 -30.98 20.29 31.05
N GLN A 244 -32.04 20.97 30.59
CA GLN A 244 -33.06 20.39 29.69
C GLN A 244 -32.61 20.32 28.23
N GLU A 245 -31.46 20.91 27.86
CA GLU A 245 -30.91 20.89 26.51
C GLU A 245 -30.45 19.46 26.18
N PRO A 246 -30.72 18.95 24.98
CA PRO A 246 -30.17 17.70 24.51
C PRO A 246 -28.62 17.76 24.49
N LYS A 247 -27.99 16.77 25.07
CA LYS A 247 -26.53 16.65 25.10
C LYS A 247 -26.11 15.71 23.98
N VAL A 248 -25.15 16.19 23.18
CA VAL A 248 -24.62 15.44 22.07
C VAL A 248 -23.18 15.05 22.36
N TYR A 249 -22.87 13.81 22.16
CA TYR A 249 -21.51 13.35 22.20
C TYR A 249 -20.86 13.56 20.83
N LEU A 250 -19.76 14.30 20.81
CA LEU A 250 -19.12 14.76 19.59
C LEU A 250 -18.00 13.81 19.09
N GLN A 251 -17.84 12.66 19.72
CA GLN A 251 -16.87 11.68 19.25
C GLN A 251 -17.58 10.37 18.84
N PRO A 252 -17.18 9.76 17.73
CA PRO A 252 -17.70 8.45 17.36
C PRO A 252 -17.37 7.42 18.44
N HIS A 253 -18.38 6.72 18.92
CA HIS A 253 -18.23 5.79 20.06
C HIS A 253 -17.54 4.51 19.70
N SER A 254 -17.71 4.04 18.50
CA SER A 254 -16.99 2.89 18.02
C SER A 254 -16.30 3.20 16.70
N TRP A 255 -15.07 2.80 16.64
CA TRP A 255 -14.25 2.84 15.45
C TRP A 255 -13.39 1.59 15.41
N ARG A 256 -13.08 1.16 14.23
CA ARG A 256 -12.14 0.07 13.97
C ARG A 256 -11.10 0.52 12.95
N LYS A 257 -10.01 -0.18 12.90
CA LYS A 257 -9.09 -0.12 11.75
C LYS A 257 -9.70 -0.88 10.57
N LEU A 258 -9.23 -0.63 9.38
CA LEU A 258 -9.54 -1.46 8.22
C LEU A 258 -9.18 -2.92 8.52
N THR A 259 -9.99 -3.83 8.03
CA THR A 259 -9.70 -5.27 8.10
C THR A 259 -8.54 -5.63 7.16
N PRO A 260 -7.89 -6.80 7.32
CA PRO A 260 -6.92 -7.26 6.33
C PRO A 260 -7.49 -7.40 4.92
N LEU A 261 -8.78 -7.77 4.78
CA LEU A 261 -9.46 -7.87 3.50
C LEU A 261 -9.63 -6.49 2.85
N GLU A 262 -10.06 -5.48 3.60
CA GLU A 262 -10.13 -4.10 3.11
C GLU A 262 -8.74 -3.56 2.72
N CYS A 263 -7.68 -3.96 3.43
CA CYS A 263 -6.31 -3.63 3.04
C CYS A 263 -5.85 -4.37 1.77
N GLU A 264 -6.29 -5.62 1.53
CA GLU A 264 -6.08 -6.33 0.27
C GLU A 264 -6.75 -5.59 -0.89
N ARG A 265 -8.01 -5.14 -0.71
CA ARG A 265 -8.74 -4.32 -1.68
C ARG A 265 -8.03 -3.00 -1.97
N LEU A 266 -7.49 -2.31 -0.95
CA LEU A 266 -6.70 -1.08 -1.13
C LEU A 266 -5.41 -1.31 -1.92
N GLN A 267 -4.76 -2.45 -1.76
CA GLN A 267 -3.56 -2.81 -2.55
C GLN A 267 -3.90 -3.50 -3.87
N THR A 268 -5.20 -3.66 -4.17
CA THR A 268 -5.70 -4.36 -5.35
C THR A 268 -5.15 -5.77 -5.52
N VAL A 269 -4.87 -6.40 -4.38
CA VAL A 269 -4.47 -7.81 -4.24
C VAL A 269 -5.74 -8.66 -4.23
N PRO A 270 -5.74 -9.90 -4.75
CA PRO A 270 -6.89 -10.80 -4.66
C PRO A 270 -7.34 -11.01 -3.21
N GLU A 271 -8.65 -11.07 -2.99
CA GLU A 271 -9.22 -11.30 -1.66
C GLU A 271 -8.76 -12.63 -1.08
N GLY A 272 -8.36 -12.59 0.20
CA GLY A 272 -7.87 -13.79 0.90
C GLY A 272 -6.42 -14.18 0.57
N TYR A 273 -5.75 -13.47 -0.33
CA TYR A 273 -4.37 -13.76 -0.74
C TYR A 273 -3.40 -13.89 0.44
N THR A 274 -3.57 -13.06 1.47
CA THR A 274 -2.69 -13.05 2.63
C THR A 274 -3.15 -13.93 3.79
N ASN A 275 -4.19 -14.75 3.65
CA ASN A 275 -4.81 -15.55 4.73
C ASN A 275 -3.89 -16.63 5.36
N HIS A 276 -2.70 -16.84 4.82
CA HIS A 276 -1.76 -17.89 5.23
C HIS A 276 -0.93 -17.54 6.47
N VAL A 277 -1.11 -16.34 7.02
CA VAL A 277 -0.35 -15.81 8.16
C VAL A 277 -1.26 -15.02 9.11
N SER A 278 -0.74 -14.65 10.30
CA SER A 278 -1.51 -13.85 11.28
C SER A 278 -1.86 -12.46 10.74
N ASN A 279 -2.94 -11.87 11.25
CA ASN A 279 -3.38 -10.52 10.83
C ASN A 279 -2.27 -9.47 10.99
N THR A 280 -1.42 -9.56 12.02
CA THR A 280 -0.26 -8.67 12.18
C THR A 280 0.68 -8.73 10.98
N GLN A 281 0.97 -9.94 10.49
CA GLN A 281 1.83 -10.13 9.33
C GLN A 281 1.13 -9.71 8.03
N ARG A 282 -0.18 -9.98 7.91
CA ARG A 282 -1.00 -9.50 6.79
C ARG A 282 -0.91 -7.99 6.64
N TYR A 283 -1.18 -7.22 7.70
CA TYR A 283 -1.05 -5.77 7.69
C TYR A 283 0.35 -5.29 7.33
N ARG A 284 1.38 -5.96 7.87
CA ARG A 284 2.77 -5.59 7.63
C ARG A 284 3.14 -5.74 6.15
N MET A 285 2.85 -6.89 5.55
CA MET A 285 3.18 -7.12 4.15
C MET A 285 2.32 -6.31 3.19
N LEU A 286 1.03 -6.07 3.49
CA LEU A 286 0.16 -5.20 2.72
C LEU A 286 0.64 -3.74 2.77
N GLY A 287 1.11 -3.26 3.93
CA GLY A 287 1.68 -1.93 4.07
C GLY A 287 2.99 -1.74 3.29
N ASN A 288 3.82 -2.79 3.20
CA ASN A 288 5.07 -2.78 2.40
C ASN A 288 4.82 -3.04 0.91
N GLY A 289 3.76 -3.78 0.56
CA GLY A 289 3.48 -4.22 -0.80
C GLY A 289 3.13 -3.09 -1.76
N TRP A 290 3.13 -3.40 -3.03
CA TRP A 290 2.71 -2.50 -4.10
C TRP A 290 1.19 -2.45 -4.24
N THR A 291 0.66 -1.35 -4.79
CA THR A 291 -0.68 -1.33 -5.36
C THR A 291 -0.62 -2.02 -6.71
N VAL A 292 -1.10 -3.25 -6.76
CA VAL A 292 -0.91 -4.18 -7.88
C VAL A 292 -1.43 -3.61 -9.20
N ASP A 293 -2.59 -2.93 -9.18
CA ASP A 293 -3.18 -2.37 -10.40
C ASP A 293 -2.34 -1.24 -11.04
N VAL A 294 -1.53 -0.52 -10.25
CA VAL A 294 -0.56 0.45 -10.82
C VAL A 294 0.51 -0.29 -11.61
N VAL A 295 1.10 -1.32 -11.01
CA VAL A 295 2.19 -2.09 -11.62
C VAL A 295 1.68 -2.90 -12.81
N SER A 296 0.48 -3.49 -12.69
CA SER A 296 -0.18 -4.17 -13.81
C SER A 296 -0.44 -3.24 -15.00
N HIS A 297 -0.82 -1.98 -14.73
CA HIS A 297 -1.00 -0.98 -15.78
C HIS A 297 0.31 -0.71 -16.54
N ILE A 298 1.44 -0.57 -15.82
CA ILE A 298 2.76 -0.41 -16.42
C ILE A 298 3.11 -1.62 -17.29
N PHE A 299 2.89 -2.83 -16.76
CA PHE A 299 3.25 -4.06 -17.46
C PHE A 299 2.41 -4.35 -18.71
N LYS A 300 1.16 -3.87 -18.79
CA LYS A 300 0.34 -4.03 -20.02
C LYS A 300 1.01 -3.44 -21.25
N SER A 301 1.77 -2.37 -21.10
CA SER A 301 2.50 -1.74 -22.20
C SER A 301 3.64 -2.59 -22.76
N ILE A 302 4.08 -3.64 -22.05
CA ILE A 302 5.05 -4.62 -22.59
C ILE A 302 4.47 -5.35 -23.81
N HIS A 303 3.16 -5.68 -23.79
CA HIS A 303 2.51 -6.31 -24.94
C HIS A 303 2.46 -5.40 -26.16
N GLU A 304 2.19 -4.11 -25.94
CA GLU A 304 2.13 -3.11 -27.01
C GLU A 304 3.49 -2.92 -27.67
N CYS A 305 4.58 -2.93 -26.89
CA CYS A 305 5.95 -2.85 -27.41
C CYS A 305 6.32 -4.07 -28.25
N ASN A 306 5.96 -5.28 -27.82
CA ASN A 306 6.29 -6.50 -28.55
C ASN A 306 5.55 -6.60 -29.89
N SER A 307 4.26 -6.18 -29.91
CA SER A 307 3.47 -6.17 -31.15
C SER A 307 3.98 -5.16 -32.19
N LEU A 308 4.59 -4.05 -31.77
CA LEU A 308 5.21 -3.07 -32.67
C LEU A 308 6.56 -3.55 -33.23
N GLN A 309 7.28 -4.43 -32.52
CA GLN A 309 8.54 -5.01 -32.99
C GLN A 309 8.33 -6.16 -33.97
N GLU A 310 7.19 -6.86 -33.92
CA GLU A 310 6.85 -7.93 -34.87
C GLU A 310 6.35 -7.40 -36.23
N VAL A 311 6.00 -6.12 -36.29
CA VAL A 311 5.48 -5.45 -37.55
C VAL A 311 6.55 -4.61 -38.26
N ALA A 312 7.71 -4.41 -37.63
CA ALA A 312 8.85 -3.65 -38.16
C ALA A 312 9.94 -4.56 -38.69
#